data_ec6594f214eda96cd641b3e02f63bfe9
#
_entry.id   ec6594f214eda96cd641b3e02f63bfe9
#
_cell.length_a   1.000
_cell.length_b   1.000
_cell.length_c   1.000
_cell.angle_alpha   90.00
_cell.angle_beta   90.00
_cell.angle_gamma   90.00
#
_symmetry.space_group_name_H-M   'P 1'
#
loop_
_entity.id
_entity.type
_entity.pdbx_description
1 polymer ?
#
loop_
_entity_poly.entity_id
_entity_poly.type
_entity_poly.pdbx_seq_one_letter_code
_entity_poly.pdbx_strand_id
1 'polypeptide(L)'
;RAATINVLRASQQETTVWALVRQVHDGMTAAIEALPSKAQHACAAGCDFCCYLPVDVLTPEALRIAAYLEQTRSPAELATLVYRLGAQGQHAFGTRPCVFLAKGRCSIYEVRPMVCRGYNSLSKERCEAYHHDASVDLKGTKDRVAGRLAEAMEDGVIAGLEALALDAQWYEFPSAVLRALETNYGPTPSAKAPS
;
A
#
# COMPACT_ATOMS: atom_id res chain seq x y z
N ARG A 1 6.21 -7.18 -19.15
CA ARG A 1 5.72 -6.74 -17.83
C ARG A 1 4.35 -7.31 -17.49
N ALA A 2 3.35 -7.26 -18.37
CA ALA A 2 2.07 -7.97 -18.21
C ALA A 2 2.25 -9.49 -18.14
N ALA A 3 3.20 -10.06 -18.90
CA ALA A 3 3.51 -11.47 -18.88
C ALA A 3 4.00 -11.96 -17.50
N THR A 4 4.79 -11.18 -16.77
CA THR A 4 5.31 -11.53 -15.43
C THR A 4 4.17 -11.61 -14.42
N ILE A 5 3.21 -10.68 -14.48
CA ILE A 5 2.02 -10.70 -13.63
C ILE A 5 1.15 -11.94 -13.92
N ASN A 6 0.99 -12.29 -15.19
CA ASN A 6 0.23 -13.49 -15.59
C ASN A 6 0.94 -14.80 -15.17
N VAL A 7 2.26 -14.87 -15.24
CA VAL A 7 3.04 -16.03 -14.79
C VAL A 7 2.94 -16.21 -13.27
N LEU A 8 3.00 -15.13 -12.49
CA LEU A 8 2.81 -15.18 -11.04
C LEU A 8 1.42 -15.68 -10.64
N ARG A 9 0.38 -15.45 -11.43
CA ARG A 9 -0.98 -15.92 -11.19
C ARG A 9 -1.22 -17.38 -11.57
N ALA A 10 -0.52 -17.86 -12.58
CA ALA A 10 -0.76 -19.19 -13.16
C ALA A 10 0.00 -20.32 -12.46
N SER A 11 0.86 -20.05 -11.46
CA SER A 11 1.74 -21.05 -10.89
C SER A 11 1.56 -21.25 -9.38
N GLN A 12 1.93 -22.46 -8.93
CA GLN A 12 2.05 -22.80 -7.51
C GLN A 12 3.01 -21.85 -6.74
N GLN A 13 3.91 -21.15 -7.47
CA GLN A 13 4.78 -20.10 -6.96
C GLN A 13 4.00 -18.86 -6.50
N GLU A 14 2.90 -18.53 -7.16
CA GLU A 14 2.03 -17.39 -6.81
C GLU A 14 1.48 -17.52 -5.39
N THR A 15 0.93 -18.67 -5.05
CA THR A 15 0.42 -18.96 -3.69
C THR A 15 1.54 -18.85 -2.65
N THR A 16 2.77 -19.24 -3.00
CA THR A 16 3.95 -19.16 -2.12
C THR A 16 4.37 -17.72 -1.90
N VAL A 17 4.43 -16.90 -2.96
CA VAL A 17 4.81 -15.47 -2.85
C VAL A 17 3.76 -14.68 -2.04
N TRP A 18 2.48 -14.98 -2.22
CA TRP A 18 1.42 -14.33 -1.43
C TRP A 18 1.47 -14.73 0.05
N ALA A 19 1.73 -16.03 0.32
CA ALA A 19 1.92 -16.50 1.68
C ALA A 19 3.12 -15.81 2.33
N LEU A 20 4.22 -15.63 1.61
CA LEU A 20 5.40 -14.91 2.08
C LEU A 20 5.06 -13.44 2.39
N VAL A 21 4.44 -12.72 1.45
CA VAL A 21 4.07 -11.31 1.67
C VAL A 21 3.14 -11.18 2.87
N ARG A 22 2.20 -12.12 3.07
CA ARG A 22 1.34 -12.15 4.25
C ARG A 22 2.18 -12.33 5.53
N GLN A 23 3.09 -13.30 5.55
CA GLN A 23 3.98 -13.54 6.69
C GLN A 23 4.83 -12.31 7.02
N VAL A 24 5.38 -11.65 5.99
CA VAL A 24 6.15 -10.41 6.17
C VAL A 24 5.27 -9.30 6.75
N HIS A 25 4.07 -9.09 6.22
CA HIS A 25 3.13 -8.09 6.74
C HIS A 25 2.73 -8.35 8.19
N ASP A 26 2.44 -9.61 8.53
CA ASP A 26 2.04 -10.00 9.88
C ASP A 26 3.24 -9.91 10.84
N GLY A 27 4.42 -10.38 10.41
CA GLY A 27 5.68 -10.28 11.15
C GLY A 27 6.10 -8.83 11.40
N MET A 28 6.00 -7.96 10.40
CA MET A 28 6.28 -6.52 10.53
C MET A 28 5.34 -5.88 11.55
N THR A 29 4.04 -6.17 11.46
CA THR A 29 3.06 -5.65 12.42
C THR A 29 3.39 -6.12 13.84
N ALA A 30 3.61 -7.41 14.05
CA ALA A 30 3.94 -7.97 15.36
C ALA A 30 5.25 -7.39 15.92
N ALA A 31 6.26 -7.24 15.10
CA ALA A 31 7.55 -6.68 15.51
C ALA A 31 7.44 -5.20 15.91
N ILE A 32 6.68 -4.39 15.15
CA ILE A 32 6.43 -2.97 15.48
C ILE A 32 5.60 -2.85 16.77
N GLU A 33 4.58 -3.70 16.96
CA GLU A 33 3.78 -3.72 18.19
C GLU A 33 4.61 -4.11 19.43
N ALA A 34 5.67 -4.90 19.26
CA ALA A 34 6.57 -5.30 20.34
C ALA A 34 7.67 -4.28 20.66
N LEU A 35 7.81 -3.21 19.88
CA LEU A 35 8.84 -2.19 20.12
C LEU A 35 8.59 -1.46 21.45
N PRO A 36 9.63 -1.19 22.26
CA PRO A 36 9.51 -0.34 23.45
C PRO A 36 8.97 1.06 23.14
N SER A 37 9.24 1.58 21.93
CA SER A 37 8.74 2.87 21.45
C SER A 37 7.27 2.86 21.07
N LYS A 38 6.61 1.71 21.00
CA LYS A 38 5.20 1.61 20.57
C LYS A 38 4.26 2.48 21.39
N ALA A 39 4.47 2.56 22.70
CA ALA A 39 3.66 3.40 23.60
C ALA A 39 3.76 4.91 23.28
N GLN A 40 4.78 5.33 22.54
CA GLN A 40 5.01 6.71 22.13
C GLN A 40 4.43 7.02 20.74
N HIS A 41 3.92 6.00 20.01
CA HIS A 41 3.33 6.24 18.69
C HIS A 41 2.07 7.10 18.82
N ALA A 42 2.08 8.24 18.13
CA ALA A 42 0.93 9.12 18.03
C ALA A 42 -0.11 8.65 17.01
N CYS A 43 0.22 7.63 16.22
CA CYS A 43 -0.67 7.02 15.24
C CYS A 43 -1.78 6.24 15.93
N ALA A 44 -3.04 6.61 15.68
CA ALA A 44 -4.22 5.99 16.25
C ALA A 44 -5.33 5.86 15.19
N ALA A 45 -6.39 5.14 15.51
CA ALA A 45 -7.57 5.07 14.65
C ALA A 45 -8.15 6.48 14.42
N GLY A 46 -8.36 6.85 13.16
CA GLY A 46 -8.81 8.19 12.76
C GLY A 46 -7.66 9.19 12.49
N CYS A 47 -6.40 8.78 12.66
CA CYS A 47 -5.26 9.55 12.16
C CYS A 47 -4.98 9.15 10.72
N ASP A 48 -5.09 10.09 9.77
CA ASP A 48 -5.02 9.84 8.34
C ASP A 48 -4.07 10.75 7.56
N PHE A 49 -3.27 11.58 8.24
CA PHE A 49 -2.37 12.54 7.58
C PHE A 49 -1.37 11.87 6.63
N CYS A 50 -0.87 10.67 6.95
CA CYS A 50 0.02 9.92 6.07
C CYS A 50 -0.70 9.34 4.83
N CYS A 51 -2.03 9.30 4.82
CA CYS A 51 -2.80 8.88 3.65
C CYS A 51 -2.81 9.91 2.51
N TYR A 52 -2.16 11.05 2.68
CA TYR A 52 -1.94 12.06 1.65
C TYR A 52 -0.50 12.02 1.09
N LEU A 53 0.34 11.11 1.59
CA LEU A 53 1.70 10.92 1.09
C LEU A 53 1.71 9.95 -0.11
N PRO A 54 2.67 10.10 -1.07
CA PRO A 54 2.84 9.11 -2.12
C PRO A 54 3.31 7.80 -1.50
N VAL A 55 2.84 6.72 -2.06
CA VAL A 55 3.22 5.37 -1.65
C VAL A 55 3.55 4.57 -2.89
N ASP A 56 4.69 3.92 -2.89
CA ASP A 56 5.05 2.91 -3.85
C ASP A 56 4.93 1.52 -3.20
N VAL A 57 4.63 0.52 -4.02
CA VAL A 57 4.45 -0.87 -3.59
C VAL A 57 5.16 -1.82 -4.53
N LEU A 58 5.53 -2.99 -4.01
CA LEU A 58 6.00 -4.10 -4.82
C LEU A 58 4.83 -4.83 -5.48
N THR A 59 5.06 -5.42 -6.65
CA THR A 59 4.04 -6.18 -7.39
C THR A 59 3.30 -7.21 -6.52
N PRO A 60 3.95 -8.03 -5.66
CA PRO A 60 3.24 -8.99 -4.81
C PRO A 60 2.29 -8.37 -3.80
N GLU A 61 2.59 -7.16 -3.30
CA GLU A 61 1.69 -6.44 -2.41
C GLU A 61 0.44 -5.97 -3.14
N ALA A 62 0.59 -5.40 -4.35
CA ALA A 62 -0.52 -4.98 -5.18
C ALA A 62 -1.45 -6.15 -5.53
N LEU A 63 -0.89 -7.32 -5.86
CA LEU A 63 -1.64 -8.55 -6.12
C LEU A 63 -2.40 -9.04 -4.88
N ARG A 64 -1.76 -9.01 -3.70
CA ARG A 64 -2.43 -9.36 -2.44
C ARG A 64 -3.60 -8.43 -2.13
N ILE A 65 -3.41 -7.13 -2.35
CA ILE A 65 -4.48 -6.12 -2.15
C ILE A 65 -5.61 -6.35 -3.13
N ALA A 66 -5.33 -6.61 -4.41
CA ALA A 66 -6.35 -6.91 -5.40
C ALA A 66 -7.15 -8.15 -5.01
N ALA A 67 -6.49 -9.24 -4.60
CA ALA A 67 -7.16 -10.46 -4.15
C ALA A 67 -8.06 -10.22 -2.91
N TYR A 68 -7.60 -9.42 -1.95
CA TYR A 68 -8.41 -9.02 -0.79
C TYR A 68 -9.66 -8.22 -1.20
N LEU A 69 -9.49 -7.29 -2.13
CA LEU A 69 -10.60 -6.48 -2.64
C LEU A 69 -11.64 -7.35 -3.36
N GLU A 70 -11.21 -8.29 -4.19
CA GLU A 70 -12.06 -9.23 -4.89
C GLU A 70 -12.88 -10.12 -3.94
N GLN A 71 -12.30 -10.51 -2.82
CA GLN A 71 -12.96 -11.33 -1.80
C GLN A 71 -13.92 -10.55 -0.90
N THR A 72 -13.70 -9.25 -0.74
CA THR A 72 -14.41 -8.45 0.28
C THR A 72 -15.34 -7.39 -0.30
N ARG A 73 -15.32 -7.15 -1.62
CA ARG A 73 -16.13 -6.14 -2.31
C ARG A 73 -17.07 -6.77 -3.31
N SER A 74 -18.24 -6.19 -3.45
CA SER A 74 -19.17 -6.54 -4.53
C SER A 74 -18.64 -6.07 -5.90
N PRO A 75 -19.10 -6.65 -7.01
CA PRO A 75 -18.70 -6.21 -8.35
C PRO A 75 -18.94 -4.71 -8.62
N ALA A 76 -20.01 -4.13 -8.07
CA ALA A 76 -20.32 -2.72 -8.23
C ALA A 76 -19.34 -1.82 -7.46
N GLU A 77 -18.94 -2.23 -6.25
CA GLU A 77 -17.92 -1.54 -5.46
C GLU A 77 -16.55 -1.62 -6.13
N LEU A 78 -16.21 -2.78 -6.71
CA LEU A 78 -14.95 -2.95 -7.45
C LEU A 78 -14.93 -2.06 -8.70
N ALA A 79 -16.00 -1.99 -9.48
CA ALA A 79 -16.09 -1.12 -10.64
C ALA A 79 -15.89 0.36 -10.27
N THR A 80 -16.52 0.79 -9.16
CA THR A 80 -16.35 2.14 -8.62
C THR A 80 -14.91 2.40 -8.18
N LEU A 81 -14.28 1.40 -7.53
CA LEU A 81 -12.90 1.51 -7.06
C LEU A 81 -11.91 1.58 -8.23
N VAL A 82 -12.08 0.75 -9.26
CA VAL A 82 -11.26 0.78 -10.50
C VAL A 82 -11.30 2.15 -11.14
N TYR A 83 -12.48 2.75 -11.28
CA TYR A 83 -12.62 4.12 -11.78
C TYR A 83 -11.84 5.14 -10.92
N ARG A 84 -11.96 5.05 -9.58
CA ARG A 84 -11.25 5.95 -8.65
C ARG A 84 -9.75 5.77 -8.69
N LEU A 85 -9.25 4.52 -8.80
CA LEU A 85 -7.82 4.21 -8.94
C LEU A 85 -7.25 4.83 -10.22
N GLY A 86 -7.94 4.69 -11.35
CA GLY A 86 -7.52 5.31 -12.61
C GLY A 86 -7.51 6.84 -12.55
N ALA A 87 -8.46 7.44 -11.84
CA ALA A 87 -8.51 8.90 -11.67
C ALA A 87 -7.43 9.42 -10.71
N GLN A 88 -6.96 8.63 -9.75
CA GLN A 88 -5.99 9.08 -8.75
C GLN A 88 -4.58 9.23 -9.32
N GLY A 89 -4.13 8.33 -10.20
CA GLY A 89 -2.80 8.41 -10.83
C GLY A 89 -2.57 9.64 -11.71
N GLN A 90 -3.59 10.50 -11.89
CA GLN A 90 -3.51 11.74 -12.68
C GLN A 90 -3.32 12.99 -11.80
N HIS A 91 -3.19 12.86 -10.48
CA HIS A 91 -3.13 14.00 -9.57
C HIS A 91 -1.77 14.18 -8.93
N ALA A 92 -1.41 15.47 -8.74
CA ALA A 92 -0.20 15.85 -8.04
C ALA A 92 -0.25 15.39 -6.56
N PHE A 93 0.93 15.02 -6.06
CA PHE A 93 1.18 14.66 -4.67
C PHE A 93 0.55 15.64 -3.65
N GLY A 94 -0.02 15.09 -2.59
CA GLY A 94 -0.57 15.87 -1.46
C GLY A 94 -1.92 16.55 -1.70
N THR A 95 -2.44 16.51 -2.94
CA THR A 95 -3.70 17.21 -3.27
C THR A 95 -4.94 16.35 -3.01
N ARG A 96 -4.80 15.05 -2.91
CA ARG A 96 -5.92 14.13 -2.64
C ARG A 96 -5.52 13.03 -1.67
N PRO A 97 -6.47 12.55 -0.86
CA PRO A 97 -6.24 11.39 -0.01
C PRO A 97 -6.08 10.11 -0.83
N CYS A 98 -5.41 9.13 -0.26
CA CYS A 98 -5.35 7.77 -0.77
C CYS A 98 -6.76 7.26 -1.11
N VAL A 99 -6.90 6.58 -2.24
CA VAL A 99 -8.18 6.02 -2.71
C VAL A 99 -8.84 5.08 -1.68
N PHE A 100 -8.04 4.48 -0.82
CA PHE A 100 -8.49 3.56 0.24
C PHE A 100 -8.85 4.27 1.55
N LEU A 101 -8.68 5.58 1.64
CA LEU A 101 -9.14 6.35 2.81
C LEU A 101 -10.67 6.51 2.75
N ALA A 102 -11.35 6.01 3.76
CA ALA A 102 -12.79 6.10 3.91
C ALA A 102 -13.15 6.51 5.35
N LYS A 103 -13.80 7.65 5.53
CA LYS A 103 -14.24 8.16 6.84
C LYS A 103 -13.09 8.21 7.87
N GLY A 104 -11.92 8.71 7.46
CA GLY A 104 -10.72 8.82 8.31
C GLY A 104 -10.04 7.48 8.63
N ARG A 105 -10.35 6.40 7.89
CA ARG A 105 -9.78 5.07 8.12
C ARG A 105 -9.37 4.41 6.81
N CYS A 106 -8.26 3.66 6.85
CA CYS A 106 -7.85 2.83 5.72
C CYS A 106 -8.81 1.65 5.55
N SER A 107 -9.49 1.57 4.38
CA SER A 107 -10.45 0.50 4.08
C SER A 107 -9.79 -0.84 3.73
N ILE A 108 -8.45 -0.85 3.61
CA ILE A 108 -7.62 -2.05 3.39
C ILE A 108 -6.59 -2.21 4.50
N TYR A 109 -6.89 -1.78 5.72
CA TYR A 109 -5.92 -1.72 6.84
C TYR A 109 -5.20 -3.04 7.07
N GLU A 110 -5.89 -4.17 6.94
CA GLU A 110 -5.33 -5.52 7.13
C GLU A 110 -4.27 -5.87 6.09
N VAL A 111 -4.45 -5.40 4.86
CA VAL A 111 -3.55 -5.67 3.73
C VAL A 111 -2.78 -4.43 3.26
N ARG A 112 -2.74 -3.36 4.10
CA ARG A 112 -2.02 -2.14 3.76
C ARG A 112 -0.54 -2.42 3.47
N PRO A 113 0.08 -1.67 2.55
CA PRO A 113 1.48 -1.86 2.15
C PRO A 113 2.48 -1.81 3.32
N MET A 114 3.65 -2.43 3.13
CA MET A 114 4.77 -2.40 4.08
C MET A 114 5.18 -0.96 4.42
N VAL A 115 5.29 -0.08 3.43
CA VAL A 115 5.55 1.36 3.62
C VAL A 115 4.53 1.99 4.58
N CYS A 116 3.23 1.67 4.44
CA CYS A 116 2.19 2.18 5.33
C CYS A 116 2.27 1.56 6.74
N ARG A 117 2.75 0.32 6.87
CA ARG A 117 2.96 -0.35 8.17
C ARG A 117 4.15 0.21 8.91
N GLY A 118 5.24 0.49 8.18
CA GLY A 118 6.48 1.05 8.72
C GLY A 118 6.39 2.53 9.11
N TYR A 119 5.39 3.26 8.59
CA TYR A 119 5.23 4.67 8.89
C TYR A 119 4.57 4.88 10.26
N ASN A 120 5.38 5.08 11.30
CA ASN A 120 4.93 5.32 12.65
C ASN A 120 5.46 6.68 13.13
N SER A 121 4.55 7.59 13.48
CA SER A 121 4.89 8.93 13.96
C SER A 121 4.83 9.02 15.48
N LEU A 122 5.73 9.81 16.04
CA LEU A 122 5.79 10.19 17.47
C LEU A 122 5.05 11.51 17.76
N SER A 123 4.55 12.20 16.72
CA SER A 123 3.80 13.46 16.89
C SER A 123 2.71 13.58 15.81
N LYS A 124 1.47 13.60 16.28
CA LYS A 124 0.30 13.85 15.43
C LYS A 124 0.29 15.30 14.95
N GLU A 125 0.63 16.25 15.83
CA GLU A 125 0.62 17.68 15.56
C GLU A 125 1.57 18.05 14.43
N ARG A 126 2.75 17.40 14.38
CA ARG A 126 3.69 17.63 13.27
C ARG A 126 3.23 17.01 11.96
N CYS A 127 2.57 15.85 12.01
CA CYS A 127 1.96 15.27 10.82
C CYS A 127 0.83 16.16 10.27
N GLU A 128 0.01 16.74 11.14
CA GLU A 128 -1.04 17.68 10.79
C GLU A 128 -0.45 18.99 10.21
N ALA A 129 0.56 19.54 10.85
CA ALA A 129 1.26 20.73 10.35
C ALA A 129 1.85 20.48 8.95
N TYR A 130 2.51 19.33 8.73
CA TYR A 130 3.05 18.96 7.43
C TYR A 130 1.95 18.77 6.38
N HIS A 131 0.80 18.23 6.78
CA HIS A 131 -0.34 18.08 5.87
C HIS A 131 -0.86 19.42 5.36
N HIS A 132 -0.83 20.46 6.20
CA HIS A 132 -1.24 21.81 5.81
C HIS A 132 -0.12 22.62 5.13
N ASP A 133 1.13 22.35 5.46
CA ASP A 133 2.31 23.02 4.92
C ASP A 133 3.47 22.02 4.74
N ALA A 134 3.71 21.61 3.51
CA ALA A 134 4.75 20.66 3.17
C ALA A 134 6.19 21.16 3.44
N SER A 135 6.38 22.44 3.78
CA SER A 135 7.68 22.99 4.22
C SER A 135 8.02 22.61 5.66
N VAL A 136 7.06 22.11 6.45
CA VAL A 136 7.29 21.67 7.84
C VAL A 136 8.22 20.46 7.85
N ASP A 137 9.32 20.57 8.60
CA ASP A 137 10.27 19.48 8.75
C ASP A 137 9.71 18.35 9.63
N LEU A 138 9.64 17.16 9.09
CA LEU A 138 9.27 15.92 9.81
C LEU A 138 10.46 15.20 10.45
N LYS A 139 11.66 15.80 10.43
CA LYS A 139 12.85 15.21 11.05
C LYS A 139 12.64 14.96 12.55
N GLY A 140 12.95 13.74 12.98
CA GLY A 140 12.75 13.33 14.38
C GLY A 140 11.31 13.02 14.76
N THR A 141 10.35 13.13 13.84
CA THR A 141 8.93 12.83 14.08
C THR A 141 8.64 11.33 13.93
N LYS A 142 9.38 10.65 13.08
CA LYS A 142 9.18 9.20 12.82
C LYS A 142 9.94 8.37 13.85
N ASP A 143 9.33 7.26 14.26
CA ASP A 143 10.03 6.21 15.00
C ASP A 143 11.10 5.59 14.08
N ARG A 144 12.37 5.88 14.40
CA ARG A 144 13.50 5.42 13.61
C ARG A 144 13.71 3.91 13.70
N VAL A 145 13.34 3.29 14.80
CA VAL A 145 13.50 1.84 14.98
C VAL A 145 12.43 1.12 14.14
N ALA A 146 11.17 1.56 14.21
CA ALA A 146 10.11 1.04 13.37
C ALA A 146 10.40 1.23 11.89
N GLY A 147 10.93 2.40 11.49
CA GLY A 147 11.32 2.68 10.10
C GLY A 147 12.41 1.74 9.60
N ARG A 148 13.52 1.59 10.35
CA ARG A 148 14.61 0.67 9.96
C ARG A 148 14.19 -0.80 9.91
N LEU A 149 13.30 -1.21 10.81
CA LEU A 149 12.73 -2.54 10.78
C LEU A 149 11.94 -2.78 9.51
N ALA A 150 11.10 -1.81 9.12
CA ALA A 150 10.33 -1.88 7.89
C ALA A 150 11.25 -1.95 6.65
N GLU A 151 12.23 -1.04 6.55
CA GLU A 151 13.23 -1.01 5.48
C GLU A 151 13.96 -2.36 5.35
N ALA A 152 14.43 -2.94 6.47
CA ALA A 152 15.12 -4.23 6.44
C ALA A 152 14.23 -5.39 5.98
N MET A 153 12.92 -5.35 6.29
CA MET A 153 11.97 -6.35 5.83
C MET A 153 11.63 -6.16 4.34
N GLU A 154 11.52 -4.92 3.88
CA GLU A 154 11.35 -4.58 2.47
C GLU A 154 12.55 -5.05 1.63
N ASP A 155 13.77 -4.76 2.08
CA ASP A 155 15.01 -5.23 1.44
C ASP A 155 15.05 -6.76 1.36
N GLY A 156 14.59 -7.45 2.42
CA GLY A 156 14.51 -8.91 2.43
C GLY A 156 13.53 -9.46 1.40
N VAL A 157 12.39 -8.79 1.20
CA VAL A 157 11.42 -9.16 0.16
C VAL A 157 12.00 -8.91 -1.23
N ILE A 158 12.64 -7.76 -1.46
CA ILE A 158 13.29 -7.43 -2.72
C ILE A 158 14.36 -8.48 -3.08
N ALA A 159 15.25 -8.78 -2.14
CA ALA A 159 16.30 -9.79 -2.35
C ALA A 159 15.70 -11.19 -2.67
N GLY A 160 14.60 -11.55 -2.01
CA GLY A 160 13.89 -12.80 -2.28
C GLY A 160 13.27 -12.84 -3.68
N LEU A 161 12.64 -11.73 -4.11
CA LEU A 161 12.08 -11.61 -5.47
C LEU A 161 13.17 -11.68 -6.54
N GLU A 162 14.31 -10.98 -6.35
CA GLU A 162 15.46 -11.02 -7.24
C GLU A 162 16.07 -12.43 -7.36
N ALA A 163 16.22 -13.13 -6.22
CA ALA A 163 16.74 -14.49 -6.21
C ALA A 163 15.84 -15.48 -6.97
N LEU A 164 14.55 -15.19 -7.07
CA LEU A 164 13.57 -15.96 -7.84
C LEU A 164 13.39 -15.45 -9.27
N ALA A 165 14.18 -14.47 -9.71
CA ALA A 165 14.04 -13.76 -10.99
C ALA A 165 12.62 -13.19 -11.20
N LEU A 166 11.99 -12.75 -10.14
CA LEU A 166 10.68 -12.08 -10.13
C LEU A 166 10.84 -10.55 -10.16
N ASP A 167 9.76 -9.85 -10.49
CA ASP A 167 9.74 -8.40 -10.52
C ASP A 167 9.85 -7.82 -9.10
N ALA A 168 10.96 -7.13 -8.83
CA ALA A 168 11.29 -6.48 -7.57
C ALA A 168 11.24 -4.94 -7.66
N GLN A 169 10.58 -4.39 -8.69
CA GLN A 169 10.46 -2.95 -8.89
C GLN A 169 9.34 -2.36 -8.04
N TRP A 170 9.57 -1.12 -7.61
CA TRP A 170 8.56 -0.29 -6.97
C TRP A 170 7.63 0.34 -8.00
N TYR A 171 6.35 0.37 -7.70
CA TYR A 171 5.32 0.95 -8.54
C TYR A 171 4.41 1.85 -7.72
N GLU A 172 3.99 2.96 -8.31
CA GLU A 172 3.00 3.86 -7.72
C GLU A 172 1.73 3.08 -7.32
N PHE A 173 1.32 3.24 -6.08
CA PHE A 173 0.39 2.34 -5.39
C PHE A 173 -0.97 2.22 -6.08
N PRO A 174 -1.74 3.31 -6.35
CA PRO A 174 -2.99 3.23 -7.06
C PRO A 174 -2.86 2.53 -8.42
N SER A 175 -1.85 2.87 -9.18
CA SER A 175 -1.60 2.30 -10.52
C SER A 175 -1.23 0.81 -10.47
N ALA A 176 -0.49 0.39 -9.46
CA ALA A 176 -0.14 -1.02 -9.27
C ALA A 176 -1.38 -1.87 -8.93
N VAL A 177 -2.22 -1.38 -8.01
CA VAL A 177 -3.46 -2.08 -7.64
C VAL A 177 -4.46 -2.09 -8.80
N LEU A 178 -4.59 -0.99 -9.54
CA LEU A 178 -5.42 -0.94 -10.74
C LEU A 178 -5.01 -2.03 -11.75
N ARG A 179 -3.72 -2.09 -12.09
CA ARG A 179 -3.18 -3.13 -12.99
C ARG A 179 -3.44 -4.55 -12.47
N ALA A 180 -3.31 -4.74 -11.16
CA ALA A 180 -3.58 -6.02 -10.54
C ALA A 180 -5.05 -6.44 -10.69
N LEU A 181 -6.00 -5.51 -10.51
CA LEU A 181 -7.42 -5.75 -10.71
C LEU A 181 -7.79 -5.96 -12.20
N GLU A 182 -7.28 -5.12 -13.12
CA GLU A 182 -7.56 -5.22 -14.56
C GLU A 182 -7.12 -6.55 -15.18
N THR A 183 -6.01 -7.13 -14.69
CA THR A 183 -5.58 -8.45 -15.16
C THR A 183 -6.54 -9.56 -14.76
N ASN A 184 -7.38 -9.37 -13.75
CA ASN A 184 -8.42 -10.33 -13.36
C ASN A 184 -9.74 -10.13 -14.12
N TYR A 185 -10.07 -8.87 -14.51
CA TYR A 185 -11.37 -8.52 -15.11
C TYR A 185 -11.32 -8.29 -16.62
N GLY A 186 -10.14 -8.40 -17.26
CA GLY A 186 -9.93 -7.96 -18.64
C GLY A 186 -9.88 -6.42 -18.77
N PRO A 187 -9.53 -5.87 -19.94
CA PRO A 187 -9.49 -4.42 -20.13
C PRO A 187 -10.88 -3.84 -19.89
N THR A 188 -10.98 -2.94 -18.93
CA THR A 188 -12.19 -2.15 -18.71
C THR A 188 -12.59 -1.44 -20.02
N PRO A 189 -13.86 -1.48 -20.45
CA PRO A 189 -14.32 -0.65 -21.55
C PRO A 189 -13.98 0.79 -21.22
N SER A 190 -13.32 1.49 -22.13
CA SER A 190 -12.97 2.90 -21.96
C SER A 190 -14.18 3.65 -21.44
N ALA A 191 -14.08 4.19 -20.22
CA ALA A 191 -15.17 4.91 -19.58
C ALA A 191 -15.56 6.11 -20.46
N LYS A 192 -16.66 6.00 -21.18
CA LYS A 192 -17.36 7.18 -21.69
C LYS A 192 -17.81 7.95 -20.46
N ALA A 193 -17.34 9.19 -20.35
CA ALA A 193 -17.84 10.12 -19.34
C ALA A 193 -19.36 10.15 -19.38
N PRO A 194 -20.05 10.12 -18.23
CA PRO A 194 -21.49 10.34 -18.20
C PRO A 194 -21.77 11.75 -18.71
N SER A 195 -22.62 11.81 -19.71
CA SER A 195 -23.17 13.05 -20.30
C SER A 195 -23.98 13.86 -19.30
#